data_42c9477cd9ccd103a8f31100c9c3ee65
#
_entry.id   42c9477cd9ccd103a8f31100c9c3ee65
#
_cell.length_a   1.000
_cell.length_b   1.000
_cell.length_c   1.000
_cell.angle_alpha   90.00
_cell.angle_beta   90.00
_cell.angle_gamma   90.00
#
_symmetry.space_group_name_H-M   'P 1'
#
loop_
_entity.id
_entity.type
_entity.pdbx_description
1 polymer ?
#
loop_
_entity_poly.entity_id
_entity_poly.type
_entity_poly.pdbx_seq_one_letter_code
_entity_poly.pdbx_strand_id
1 'polypeptide(L)'
;MIDSFYIAWRYVAFNKIRTATLIACVTLIAILPLTLELLLTESEQQLLSRAESTPLLLGARGSALDLVMNGLYFDDEIPELVSMAAVNELEDSGLAMPIPLYVRFNARRFPIVGTTLDYFDFRGLTIEQGRQLALLGEAVIGAEVAGRLDIAAGDSLVSSPETVFDLAGIYPLKMPVVGVLKRSYTPDDLAVFVDVKTAWVVQGLVHGHEDLARSEDASVVIDRTDSNVVASARLVEYTEITEENVDSFHVHGEPDQYPLSAVIVIPNDDKSAAILRGRYQESERLHQLVVPGTVIDGLLANIFRIKNLLDAVIFIVAIATALALTLVFTLSIRLRQREFQTVFRIGGSRLTIVRLLVSEIAIIMAASAVLCGTALLAVDHYSSDLVRMLFIR
;
A
#
# COMPACT_ATOMS: atom_id res chain seq x y z
N MET A 1 -44.38 24.60 21.07
CA MET A 1 -43.32 24.03 20.21
C MET A 1 -43.38 22.51 20.12
N ILE A 2 -43.63 21.81 21.22
CA ILE A 2 -43.75 20.31 21.29
C ILE A 2 -44.85 19.82 20.35
N ASP A 3 -46.03 20.46 20.34
CA ASP A 3 -47.17 20.05 19.53
C ASP A 3 -46.91 20.16 18.02
N SER A 4 -46.16 21.21 17.58
CA SER A 4 -45.80 21.37 16.17
C SER A 4 -44.82 20.30 15.71
N PHE A 5 -43.87 19.90 16.58
CA PHE A 5 -42.93 18.83 16.32
C PHE A 5 -43.62 17.47 16.23
N TYR A 6 -44.55 17.19 17.14
CA TYR A 6 -45.34 15.93 17.14
C TYR A 6 -46.18 15.79 15.84
N ILE A 7 -46.84 16.87 15.42
CA ILE A 7 -47.62 16.87 14.18
C ILE A 7 -46.71 16.67 12.96
N ALA A 8 -45.56 17.34 12.91
CA ALA A 8 -44.57 17.17 11.85
C ALA A 8 -44.04 15.72 11.80
N TRP A 9 -43.73 15.11 12.95
CA TRP A 9 -43.32 13.70 13.04
C TRP A 9 -44.39 12.75 12.48
N ARG A 10 -45.63 12.93 12.87
CA ARG A 10 -46.76 12.11 12.36
C ARG A 10 -46.93 12.27 10.86
N TYR A 11 -46.73 13.46 10.34
CA TYR A 11 -46.81 13.73 8.90
C TYR A 11 -45.66 13.09 8.12
N VAL A 12 -44.42 13.20 8.59
CA VAL A 12 -43.24 12.55 8.03
C VAL A 12 -43.44 11.02 8.03
N ALA A 13 -43.91 10.46 9.13
CA ALA A 13 -44.20 9.03 9.26
C ALA A 13 -45.35 8.53 8.36
N PHE A 14 -46.33 9.38 8.06
CA PHE A 14 -47.43 9.04 7.16
C PHE A 14 -46.98 9.06 5.68
N ASN A 15 -46.17 10.02 5.26
CA ASN A 15 -45.68 10.18 3.88
C ASN A 15 -44.36 9.45 3.67
N LYS A 16 -44.27 8.14 3.91
CA LYS A 16 -43.03 7.35 3.95
C LYS A 16 -42.19 7.46 2.70
N ILE A 17 -42.77 7.32 1.49
CA ILE A 17 -42.01 7.34 0.21
C ILE A 17 -41.38 8.70 0.00
N ARG A 18 -42.12 9.78 0.13
CA ARG A 18 -41.61 11.14 -0.03
C ARG A 18 -40.49 11.43 0.98
N THR A 19 -40.72 11.10 2.24
CA THR A 19 -39.75 11.30 3.31
C THR A 19 -38.48 10.51 3.07
N ALA A 20 -38.60 9.24 2.71
CA ALA A 20 -37.45 8.37 2.40
C ALA A 20 -36.64 8.92 1.22
N THR A 21 -37.31 9.39 0.16
CA THR A 21 -36.63 10.00 -0.99
C THR A 21 -35.86 11.27 -0.59
N LEU A 22 -36.46 12.13 0.24
CA LEU A 22 -35.79 13.36 0.70
C LEU A 22 -34.60 13.04 1.59
N ILE A 23 -34.75 12.11 2.54
CA ILE A 23 -33.65 11.66 3.40
C ILE A 23 -32.53 11.04 2.55
N ALA A 24 -32.86 10.15 1.61
CA ALA A 24 -31.90 9.54 0.73
C ALA A 24 -31.12 10.59 -0.11
N CYS A 25 -31.80 11.54 -0.70
CA CYS A 25 -31.16 12.62 -1.47
C CYS A 25 -30.20 13.45 -0.62
N VAL A 26 -30.63 13.89 0.56
CA VAL A 26 -29.78 14.70 1.46
C VAL A 26 -28.59 13.88 1.95
N THR A 27 -28.82 12.63 2.36
CA THR A 27 -27.75 11.73 2.83
C THR A 27 -26.72 11.48 1.73
N LEU A 28 -27.17 11.20 0.49
CA LEU A 28 -26.28 10.85 -0.63
C LEU A 28 -25.37 12.02 -1.02
N ILE A 29 -25.91 13.26 -0.95
CA ILE A 29 -25.12 14.48 -1.24
C ILE A 29 -24.09 14.73 -0.15
N ALA A 30 -24.43 14.47 1.11
CA ALA A 30 -23.52 14.71 2.22
C ALA A 30 -22.46 13.61 2.36
N ILE A 31 -22.83 12.34 2.14
CA ILE A 31 -21.93 11.19 2.39
C ILE A 31 -20.77 11.14 1.38
N LEU A 32 -21.03 11.45 0.11
CA LEU A 32 -20.04 11.31 -0.95
C LEU A 32 -18.79 12.18 -0.73
N PRO A 33 -18.88 13.49 -0.49
CA PRO A 33 -17.71 14.33 -0.22
C PRO A 33 -17.02 13.95 1.10
N LEU A 34 -17.80 13.64 2.14
CA LEU A 34 -17.23 13.30 3.44
C LEU A 34 -16.49 11.97 3.41
N THR A 35 -16.99 10.98 2.67
CA THR A 35 -16.30 9.69 2.49
C THR A 35 -15.02 9.88 1.68
N LEU A 36 -15.06 10.68 0.62
CA LEU A 36 -13.88 10.98 -0.19
C LEU A 36 -12.79 11.67 0.64
N GLU A 37 -13.18 12.67 1.45
CA GLU A 37 -12.28 13.37 2.36
C GLU A 37 -11.62 12.42 3.36
N LEU A 38 -12.41 11.56 4.00
CA LEU A 38 -11.92 10.58 4.96
C LEU A 38 -10.90 9.62 4.32
N LEU A 39 -11.22 9.03 3.17
CA LEU A 39 -10.33 8.10 2.47
C LEU A 39 -9.05 8.77 1.98
N LEU A 40 -9.14 9.99 1.47
CA LEU A 40 -7.95 10.75 1.04
C LEU A 40 -7.04 11.09 2.21
N THR A 41 -7.59 11.54 3.33
CA THR A 41 -6.82 11.87 4.52
C THR A 41 -6.12 10.63 5.10
N GLU A 42 -6.80 9.49 5.14
CA GLU A 42 -6.22 8.24 5.60
C GLU A 42 -5.09 7.77 4.66
N SER A 43 -5.31 7.83 3.34
CA SER A 43 -4.30 7.50 2.33
C SER A 43 -3.07 8.41 2.43
N GLU A 44 -3.28 9.70 2.62
CA GLU A 44 -2.22 10.70 2.84
C GLU A 44 -1.38 10.35 4.06
N GLN A 45 -2.01 10.09 5.20
CA GLN A 45 -1.33 9.76 6.44
C GLN A 45 -0.49 8.48 6.32
N GLN A 46 -1.02 7.45 5.66
CA GLN A 46 -0.30 6.19 5.46
C GLN A 46 0.92 6.36 4.54
N LEU A 47 0.76 7.09 3.44
CA LEU A 47 1.88 7.39 2.54
C LEU A 47 2.93 8.28 3.21
N LEU A 48 2.52 9.37 3.84
CA LEU A 48 3.45 10.31 4.48
C LEU A 48 4.20 9.69 5.64
N SER A 49 3.54 8.96 6.54
CA SER A 49 4.17 8.41 7.74
C SER A 49 5.38 7.52 7.41
N ARG A 50 5.28 6.70 6.35
CA ARG A 50 6.39 5.85 5.91
C ARG A 50 7.51 6.65 5.25
N ALA A 51 7.16 7.63 4.42
CA ALA A 51 8.13 8.50 3.77
C ALA A 51 8.86 9.41 4.76
N GLU A 52 8.16 9.99 5.74
CA GLU A 52 8.72 10.84 6.79
C GLU A 52 9.60 10.06 7.77
N SER A 53 9.25 8.79 8.07
CA SER A 53 10.07 7.92 8.91
C SER A 53 11.36 7.46 8.23
N THR A 54 11.54 7.73 6.92
CA THR A 54 12.74 7.40 6.15
C THR A 54 13.52 8.67 5.87
N PRO A 55 14.66 8.91 6.55
CA PRO A 55 15.37 10.18 6.46
C PRO A 55 15.83 10.52 5.04
N LEU A 56 16.52 9.57 4.39
CA LEU A 56 17.05 9.73 3.04
C LEU A 56 16.98 8.39 2.29
N LEU A 57 16.82 8.47 0.98
CA LEU A 57 16.84 7.31 0.08
C LEU A 57 17.81 7.59 -1.09
N LEU A 58 18.77 6.69 -1.28
CA LEU A 58 19.73 6.76 -2.37
C LEU A 58 19.33 5.77 -3.46
N GLY A 59 19.42 6.20 -4.71
CA GLY A 59 19.18 5.38 -5.88
C GLY A 59 19.92 5.89 -7.11
N ALA A 60 19.77 5.22 -8.23
CA ALA A 60 20.26 5.73 -9.51
C ALA A 60 19.50 7.02 -9.88
N ARG A 61 20.17 7.86 -10.68
CA ARG A 61 19.56 9.11 -11.13
C ARG A 61 18.47 8.82 -12.16
N GLY A 62 17.27 9.26 -11.88
CA GLY A 62 16.06 9.03 -12.68
C GLY A 62 14.83 9.60 -12.00
N SER A 63 13.71 8.91 -12.08
CA SER A 63 12.47 9.27 -11.40
C SER A 63 12.62 9.11 -9.88
N ALA A 64 12.57 10.22 -9.15
CA ALA A 64 12.59 10.19 -7.70
C ALA A 64 11.31 9.52 -7.13
N LEU A 65 10.20 9.63 -7.87
CA LEU A 65 8.94 9.00 -7.47
C LEU A 65 9.03 7.47 -7.55
N ASP A 66 9.52 6.92 -8.68
CA ASP A 66 9.63 5.47 -8.87
C ASP A 66 10.63 4.89 -7.86
N LEU A 67 11.73 5.60 -7.58
CA LEU A 67 12.67 5.22 -6.54
C LEU A 67 12.01 5.11 -5.15
N VAL A 68 11.19 6.10 -4.78
CA VAL A 68 10.49 6.11 -3.48
C VAL A 68 9.38 5.07 -3.46
N MET A 69 8.60 4.92 -4.53
CA MET A 69 7.50 3.96 -4.60
C MET A 69 8.01 2.52 -4.59
N ASN A 70 9.03 2.20 -5.36
CA ASN A 70 9.65 0.87 -5.33
C ASN A 70 10.36 0.60 -3.99
N GLY A 71 11.22 1.51 -3.53
CA GLY A 71 12.04 1.29 -2.33
C GLY A 71 11.27 1.29 -1.01
N LEU A 72 10.17 2.04 -0.89
CA LEU A 72 9.42 2.16 0.36
C LEU A 72 8.05 1.47 0.34
N TYR A 73 7.40 1.38 -0.82
CA TYR A 73 6.06 0.81 -0.95
C TYR A 73 6.05 -0.49 -1.76
N PHE A 74 7.23 -0.90 -2.27
CA PHE A 74 7.43 -2.15 -3.00
C PHE A 74 6.62 -2.24 -4.28
N ASP A 75 6.48 -1.10 -4.98
CA ASP A 75 5.77 -1.01 -6.25
C ASP A 75 6.51 -1.83 -7.33
N ASP A 76 5.74 -2.36 -8.27
CA ASP A 76 6.25 -3.20 -9.38
C ASP A 76 7.11 -2.41 -10.38
N GLU A 77 7.05 -1.07 -10.41
CA GLU A 77 7.86 -0.24 -11.30
C GLU A 77 9.31 -0.15 -10.78
N ILE A 78 10.21 -0.83 -11.48
CA ILE A 78 11.60 -0.99 -11.06
C ILE A 78 12.39 0.25 -11.50
N PRO A 79 13.00 1.04 -10.56
CA PRO A 79 13.87 2.15 -10.92
C PRO A 79 15.16 1.66 -11.56
N GLU A 80 15.94 2.57 -12.15
CA GLU A 80 17.33 2.26 -12.53
C GLU A 80 18.10 1.78 -11.30
N LEU A 81 18.93 0.74 -11.49
CA LEU A 81 19.60 0.07 -10.38
C LEU A 81 20.88 0.79 -9.98
N VAL A 82 21.20 0.79 -8.70
CA VAL A 82 22.51 1.16 -8.18
C VAL A 82 23.31 -0.10 -7.88
N SER A 83 24.62 0.03 -7.71
CA SER A 83 25.47 -1.08 -7.32
C SER A 83 25.74 -1.08 -5.80
N MET A 84 26.16 -2.22 -5.27
CA MET A 84 26.57 -2.37 -3.87
C MET A 84 27.74 -1.43 -3.50
N ALA A 85 28.53 -0.98 -4.47
CA ALA A 85 29.57 0.03 -4.26
C ALA A 85 29.02 1.32 -3.63
N ALA A 86 27.76 1.68 -3.91
CA ALA A 86 27.14 2.85 -3.30
C ALA A 86 26.90 2.67 -1.79
N VAL A 87 26.65 1.45 -1.33
CA VAL A 87 26.55 1.11 0.10
C VAL A 87 27.91 1.26 0.76
N ASN A 88 28.95 0.67 0.15
CA ASN A 88 30.32 0.74 0.66
C ASN A 88 30.83 2.20 0.72
N GLU A 89 30.53 3.03 -0.30
CA GLU A 89 30.88 4.47 -0.29
C GLU A 89 30.23 5.20 0.90
N LEU A 90 28.97 4.86 1.24
CA LEU A 90 28.26 5.44 2.38
C LEU A 90 28.85 4.98 3.71
N GLU A 91 29.15 3.69 3.88
CA GLU A 91 29.80 3.14 5.07
C GLU A 91 31.18 3.77 5.30
N ASP A 92 32.01 3.82 4.26
CA ASP A 92 33.35 4.42 4.31
C ASP A 92 33.30 5.92 4.65
N SER A 93 32.22 6.60 4.29
CA SER A 93 32.04 8.01 4.64
C SER A 93 31.91 8.26 6.14
N GLY A 94 31.44 7.26 6.91
CA GLY A 94 31.15 7.34 8.33
C GLY A 94 30.05 8.34 8.70
N LEU A 95 29.25 8.81 7.72
CA LEU A 95 28.21 9.82 7.91
C LEU A 95 26.82 9.23 8.13
N ALA A 96 26.59 7.98 7.73
CA ALA A 96 25.28 7.34 7.80
C ALA A 96 25.41 5.81 7.87
N MET A 97 24.36 5.17 8.34
CA MET A 97 24.15 3.73 8.24
C MET A 97 23.30 3.46 6.98
N PRO A 98 23.84 2.77 5.97
CA PRO A 98 23.09 2.38 4.79
C PRO A 98 22.38 1.04 5.00
N ILE A 99 21.14 0.93 4.52
CA ILE A 99 20.39 -0.34 4.48
C ILE A 99 20.06 -0.63 3.01
N PRO A 100 20.67 -1.66 2.39
CA PRO A 100 20.42 -2.01 1.00
C PRO A 100 19.01 -2.58 0.83
N LEU A 101 18.39 -2.22 -0.30
CA LEU A 101 17.10 -2.75 -0.73
C LEU A 101 17.21 -3.25 -2.17
N TYR A 102 16.74 -4.46 -2.41
CA TYR A 102 16.60 -5.00 -3.75
C TYR A 102 15.17 -5.52 -3.95
N VAL A 103 14.33 -4.71 -4.57
CA VAL A 103 12.92 -4.97 -4.81
C VAL A 103 12.71 -5.07 -6.31
N ARG A 104 12.67 -6.29 -6.81
CA ARG A 104 12.53 -6.57 -8.25
C ARG A 104 11.68 -7.79 -8.55
N PHE A 105 11.76 -8.81 -7.72
CA PHE A 105 11.13 -10.10 -7.95
C PHE A 105 9.86 -10.25 -7.12
N ASN A 106 9.03 -11.20 -7.53
CA ASN A 106 7.79 -11.52 -6.84
C ASN A 106 7.74 -13.01 -6.50
N ALA A 107 7.01 -13.35 -5.43
CA ALA A 107 6.60 -14.71 -5.13
C ALA A 107 5.08 -14.75 -5.02
N ARG A 108 4.41 -15.48 -5.92
CA ARG A 108 2.93 -15.53 -5.98
C ARG A 108 2.28 -14.14 -5.95
N ARG A 109 2.86 -13.14 -6.66
CA ARG A 109 2.41 -11.74 -6.74
C ARG A 109 2.74 -10.88 -5.51
N PHE A 110 3.45 -11.39 -4.52
CA PHE A 110 3.96 -10.58 -3.41
C PHE A 110 5.42 -10.20 -3.69
N PRO A 111 5.81 -8.95 -3.45
CA PRO A 111 7.17 -8.49 -3.71
C PRO A 111 8.18 -9.22 -2.81
N ILE A 112 9.28 -9.65 -3.42
CA ILE A 112 10.45 -10.13 -2.70
C ILE A 112 11.34 -8.93 -2.43
N VAL A 113 11.60 -8.68 -1.15
CA VAL A 113 12.45 -7.58 -0.67
C VAL A 113 13.75 -8.18 -0.13
N GLY A 114 14.81 -8.06 -0.93
CA GLY A 114 16.18 -8.38 -0.50
C GLY A 114 16.74 -7.25 0.35
N THR A 115 17.13 -7.53 1.60
CA THR A 115 17.66 -6.52 2.53
C THR A 115 18.55 -7.15 3.60
N THR A 116 18.99 -6.36 4.59
CA THR A 116 19.74 -6.83 5.77
C THR A 116 18.86 -6.86 7.03
N LEU A 117 19.37 -7.43 8.10
CA LEU A 117 18.65 -7.47 9.38
C LEU A 117 18.36 -6.06 9.95
N ASP A 118 19.23 -5.09 9.65
CA ASP A 118 19.06 -3.71 10.09
C ASP A 118 17.73 -3.09 9.62
N TYR A 119 17.18 -3.57 8.51
CA TYR A 119 15.87 -3.13 8.02
C TYR A 119 14.76 -3.42 9.02
N PHE A 120 14.77 -4.62 9.63
CA PHE A 120 13.75 -5.02 10.60
C PHE A 120 13.80 -4.15 11.85
N ASP A 121 15.02 -3.89 12.34
CA ASP A 121 15.23 -3.02 13.51
C ASP A 121 14.82 -1.57 13.19
N PHE A 122 15.21 -1.06 12.02
CA PHE A 122 14.86 0.28 11.57
C PHE A 122 13.34 0.48 11.43
N ARG A 123 12.62 -0.53 10.92
CA ARG A 123 11.16 -0.51 10.78
C ARG A 123 10.40 -0.96 12.02
N GLY A 124 11.09 -1.42 13.06
CA GLY A 124 10.48 -1.96 14.28
C GLY A 124 9.65 -3.22 14.03
N LEU A 125 10.03 -4.03 13.02
CA LEU A 125 9.32 -5.26 12.66
C LEU A 125 9.68 -6.35 13.66
N THR A 126 8.68 -7.07 14.13
CA THR A 126 8.83 -8.17 15.09
C THR A 126 8.26 -9.46 14.52
N ILE A 127 8.93 -10.58 14.84
CA ILE A 127 8.46 -11.93 14.48
C ILE A 127 7.31 -12.32 15.40
N GLU A 128 6.21 -12.78 14.83
CA GLU A 128 5.07 -13.37 15.56
C GLU A 128 5.18 -14.88 15.65
N GLN A 129 5.65 -15.53 14.57
CA GLN A 129 5.82 -16.98 14.51
C GLN A 129 7.18 -17.31 13.90
N GLY A 130 7.83 -18.34 14.40
CA GLY A 130 9.12 -18.79 13.89
C GLY A 130 10.30 -17.95 14.39
N ARG A 131 11.24 -17.65 13.49
CA ARG A 131 12.48 -16.90 13.78
C ARG A 131 12.85 -15.93 12.65
N GLN A 132 13.85 -15.10 12.92
CA GLN A 132 14.46 -14.20 11.94
C GLN A 132 15.33 -14.97 10.95
N LEU A 133 15.62 -14.34 9.80
CA LEU A 133 16.56 -14.83 8.78
C LEU A 133 17.92 -15.15 9.40
N ALA A 134 18.48 -16.28 9.03
CA ALA A 134 19.81 -16.71 9.48
C ALA A 134 20.66 -17.32 8.36
N LEU A 135 20.02 -17.98 7.39
CA LEU A 135 20.71 -18.70 6.32
C LEU A 135 20.30 -18.15 4.94
N LEU A 136 21.18 -18.36 3.97
CA LEU A 136 20.89 -18.04 2.57
C LEU A 136 19.69 -18.87 2.08
N GLY A 137 18.81 -18.27 1.32
CA GLY A 137 17.61 -18.92 0.78
C GLY A 137 16.38 -18.84 1.68
N GLU A 138 16.52 -18.48 2.95
CA GLU A 138 15.38 -18.33 3.86
C GLU A 138 14.53 -17.11 3.56
N ALA A 139 13.23 -17.19 3.90
CA ALA A 139 12.30 -16.08 3.80
C ALA A 139 11.58 -15.86 5.13
N VAL A 140 11.34 -14.56 5.43
CA VAL A 140 10.39 -14.09 6.45
C VAL A 140 9.27 -13.38 5.72
N ILE A 141 8.02 -13.72 6.04
CA ILE A 141 6.86 -13.19 5.32
C ILE A 141 6.04 -12.23 6.19
N GLY A 142 5.45 -11.23 5.55
CA GLY A 142 4.51 -10.32 6.18
C GLY A 142 3.21 -11.02 6.61
N ALA A 143 2.53 -10.46 7.60
CA ALA A 143 1.30 -11.04 8.18
C ALA A 143 0.18 -11.24 7.13
N GLU A 144 0.08 -10.33 6.16
CA GLU A 144 -0.93 -10.41 5.10
C GLU A 144 -0.59 -11.46 4.05
N VAL A 145 0.71 -11.66 3.75
CA VAL A 145 1.19 -12.75 2.88
C VAL A 145 0.81 -14.10 3.50
N ALA A 146 1.11 -14.29 4.79
CA ALA A 146 0.74 -15.49 5.52
C ALA A 146 -0.75 -15.77 5.46
N GLY A 147 -1.59 -14.75 5.74
CA GLY A 147 -3.05 -14.89 5.74
C GLY A 147 -3.64 -15.15 4.36
N ARG A 148 -3.16 -14.48 3.29
CA ARG A 148 -3.71 -14.66 1.93
C ARG A 148 -3.29 -15.95 1.26
N LEU A 149 -2.10 -16.45 1.57
CA LEU A 149 -1.58 -17.70 0.99
C LEU A 149 -1.83 -18.93 1.88
N ASP A 150 -2.31 -18.73 3.10
CA ASP A 150 -2.49 -19.77 4.12
C ASP A 150 -1.15 -20.51 4.38
N ILE A 151 -0.06 -19.73 4.58
CA ILE A 151 1.31 -20.21 4.79
C ILE A 151 1.77 -19.80 6.19
N ALA A 152 2.45 -20.73 6.89
CA ALA A 152 3.03 -20.53 8.20
C ALA A 152 4.55 -20.74 8.21
N ALA A 153 5.19 -20.44 9.34
CA ALA A 153 6.59 -20.79 9.54
C ALA A 153 6.77 -22.32 9.47
N GLY A 154 7.71 -22.78 8.64
CA GLY A 154 7.94 -24.18 8.29
C GLY A 154 7.46 -24.57 6.89
N ASP A 155 6.62 -23.76 6.26
CA ASP A 155 6.22 -23.94 4.86
C ASP A 155 7.30 -23.41 3.90
N SER A 156 7.02 -23.45 2.61
CA SER A 156 7.94 -22.95 1.57
C SER A 156 7.21 -22.08 0.55
N LEU A 157 7.92 -21.10 0.01
CA LEU A 157 7.44 -20.22 -1.04
C LEU A 157 8.40 -20.28 -2.22
N VAL A 158 7.86 -20.29 -3.44
CA VAL A 158 8.67 -20.32 -4.67
C VAL A 158 8.61 -18.96 -5.35
N SER A 159 9.78 -18.41 -5.73
CA SER A 159 9.85 -17.17 -6.50
C SER A 159 9.20 -17.34 -7.88
N SER A 160 8.61 -16.27 -8.39
CA SER A 160 8.02 -16.26 -9.74
C SER A 160 9.12 -16.04 -10.77
N PRO A 161 9.12 -16.76 -11.91
CA PRO A 161 10.06 -16.49 -13.01
C PRO A 161 9.77 -15.10 -13.63
N GLU A 162 10.82 -14.34 -13.98
CA GLU A 162 10.68 -13.04 -14.66
C GLU A 162 10.08 -13.20 -16.08
N THR A 163 10.44 -14.26 -16.76
CA THR A 163 9.92 -14.57 -18.09
C THR A 163 9.48 -16.03 -18.18
N VAL A 164 8.38 -16.28 -18.87
CA VAL A 164 7.82 -17.64 -19.09
C VAL A 164 8.75 -18.51 -19.95
N PHE A 165 9.71 -17.90 -20.63
CA PHE A 165 10.66 -18.55 -21.54
C PHE A 165 12.08 -18.04 -21.26
N ASP A 166 12.61 -18.25 -20.07
CA ASP A 166 14.02 -17.99 -19.84
C ASP A 166 14.86 -19.19 -20.32
N LEU A 167 15.40 -19.05 -21.53
CA LEU A 167 16.33 -20.01 -22.12
C LEU A 167 17.70 -20.03 -21.43
N ALA A 168 17.94 -19.09 -20.50
CA ALA A 168 19.22 -18.97 -19.80
C ALA A 168 19.36 -19.89 -18.58
N GLY A 169 18.32 -20.64 -18.22
CA GLY A 169 18.40 -21.63 -17.15
C GLY A 169 18.36 -21.07 -15.73
N ILE A 170 17.80 -19.88 -15.54
CA ILE A 170 17.50 -19.35 -14.19
C ILE A 170 16.20 -19.99 -13.71
N TYR A 171 16.32 -20.85 -12.73
CA TYR A 171 15.17 -21.54 -12.15
C TYR A 171 14.62 -20.76 -10.95
N PRO A 172 13.29 -20.77 -10.74
CA PRO A 172 12.71 -20.23 -9.54
C PRO A 172 13.37 -20.78 -8.28
N LEU A 173 13.53 -19.93 -7.25
CA LEU A 173 14.09 -20.35 -5.97
C LEU A 173 12.96 -20.77 -5.03
N LYS A 174 13.05 -21.96 -4.45
CA LYS A 174 12.23 -22.39 -3.33
C LYS A 174 12.85 -21.90 -2.03
N MET A 175 12.11 -21.08 -1.31
CA MET A 175 12.54 -20.42 -0.08
C MET A 175 11.74 -20.98 1.10
N PRO A 176 12.38 -21.61 2.09
CA PRO A 176 11.72 -22.00 3.34
C PRO A 176 11.29 -20.72 4.11
N VAL A 177 10.04 -20.68 4.53
CA VAL A 177 9.49 -19.63 5.37
C VAL A 177 9.87 -19.91 6.81
N VAL A 178 10.83 -19.16 7.35
CA VAL A 178 11.36 -19.38 8.71
C VAL A 178 10.66 -18.52 9.76
N GLY A 179 9.96 -17.46 9.33
CA GLY A 179 9.21 -16.59 10.22
C GLY A 179 8.07 -15.86 9.55
N VAL A 180 7.09 -15.49 10.36
CA VAL A 180 5.97 -14.63 9.99
C VAL A 180 6.02 -13.38 10.85
N LEU A 181 5.96 -12.21 10.23
CA LEU A 181 5.94 -10.93 10.93
C LEU A 181 4.62 -10.71 11.65
N LYS A 182 4.71 -10.05 12.80
CA LYS A 182 3.53 -9.48 13.44
C LYS A 182 2.95 -8.39 12.53
N ARG A 183 1.62 -8.31 12.44
CA ARG A 183 0.92 -7.31 11.63
C ARG A 183 1.34 -5.90 12.03
N SER A 184 1.89 -5.16 11.08
CA SER A 184 2.42 -3.80 11.26
C SER A 184 1.49 -2.72 10.70
N TYR A 185 0.53 -3.14 9.86
CA TYR A 185 -0.33 -2.22 9.11
C TYR A 185 0.44 -1.32 8.13
N THR A 186 1.55 -1.77 7.63
CA THR A 186 2.41 -1.12 6.63
C THR A 186 2.54 -1.99 5.38
N PRO A 187 3.17 -1.50 4.29
CA PRO A 187 3.49 -2.32 3.12
C PRO A 187 4.29 -3.59 3.46
N ASP A 188 5.01 -3.61 4.59
CA ASP A 188 5.77 -4.77 5.03
C ASP A 188 4.90 -6.00 5.28
N ASP A 189 3.62 -5.82 5.60
CA ASP A 189 2.67 -6.93 5.77
C ASP A 189 2.44 -7.72 4.47
N LEU A 190 2.73 -7.12 3.31
CA LEU A 190 2.53 -7.70 1.97
C LEU A 190 3.82 -8.13 1.29
N ALA A 191 4.95 -8.08 1.99
CA ALA A 191 6.26 -8.39 1.43
C ALA A 191 6.80 -9.75 1.90
N VAL A 192 7.67 -10.31 1.06
CA VAL A 192 8.48 -11.50 1.35
C VAL A 192 9.91 -11.02 1.53
N PHE A 193 10.41 -11.02 2.74
CA PHE A 193 11.76 -10.58 3.08
C PHE A 193 12.75 -11.70 2.97
N VAL A 194 13.87 -11.43 2.30
CA VAL A 194 15.01 -12.33 2.16
C VAL A 194 16.31 -11.56 2.40
N ASP A 195 17.39 -12.26 2.71
CA ASP A 195 18.72 -11.62 2.66
C ASP A 195 19.00 -11.10 1.24
N VAL A 196 19.67 -9.97 1.12
CA VAL A 196 19.97 -9.35 -0.19
C VAL A 196 20.71 -10.32 -1.12
N LYS A 197 21.56 -11.19 -0.58
CA LYS A 197 22.25 -12.24 -1.35
C LYS A 197 21.28 -13.27 -1.89
N THR A 198 20.24 -13.61 -1.15
CA THR A 198 19.16 -14.49 -1.62
C THR A 198 18.44 -13.89 -2.81
N ALA A 199 18.19 -12.56 -2.80
CA ALA A 199 17.59 -11.88 -3.95
C ALA A 199 18.50 -11.94 -5.20
N TRP A 200 19.83 -11.90 -5.02
CA TRP A 200 20.77 -12.11 -6.13
C TRP A 200 20.82 -13.57 -6.61
N VAL A 201 20.54 -14.53 -5.73
CA VAL A 201 20.32 -15.94 -6.16
C VAL A 201 19.07 -16.04 -7.03
N VAL A 202 17.97 -15.40 -6.62
CA VAL A 202 16.73 -15.35 -7.43
C VAL A 202 16.99 -14.74 -8.82
N GLN A 203 17.89 -13.76 -8.92
CA GLN A 203 18.30 -13.15 -10.18
C GLN A 203 19.24 -14.06 -11.01
N GLY A 204 19.85 -15.09 -10.40
CA GLY A 204 20.85 -15.94 -11.05
C GLY A 204 22.28 -15.39 -11.06
N LEU A 205 22.55 -14.29 -10.34
CA LEU A 205 23.91 -13.73 -10.18
C LEU A 205 24.78 -14.58 -9.22
N VAL A 206 24.12 -15.27 -8.31
CA VAL A 206 24.73 -16.22 -7.38
C VAL A 206 24.08 -17.56 -7.65
N HIS A 207 24.85 -18.58 -7.99
CA HIS A 207 24.33 -19.92 -8.24
C HIS A 207 25.30 -20.97 -7.70
N GLY A 208 24.72 -22.12 -7.30
CA GLY A 208 25.46 -23.29 -6.92
C GLY A 208 25.69 -24.20 -8.13
N HIS A 209 26.87 -24.81 -8.21
CA HIS A 209 27.11 -25.92 -9.13
C HIS A 209 26.87 -27.24 -8.39
N GLU A 210 25.88 -28.00 -8.83
CA GLU A 210 25.84 -29.40 -8.46
C GLU A 210 27.09 -30.07 -9.04
N ASP A 211 27.88 -30.67 -8.17
CA ASP A 211 28.99 -31.51 -8.61
C ASP A 211 28.41 -32.83 -9.18
N LEU A 212 28.03 -32.76 -10.47
CA LEU A 212 27.49 -33.90 -11.20
C LEU A 212 28.40 -35.12 -11.12
N ALA A 213 29.70 -34.95 -10.76
CA ALA A 213 30.64 -36.06 -10.56
C ALA A 213 30.37 -36.78 -9.23
N ARG A 214 29.71 -36.15 -8.26
CA ARG A 214 29.37 -36.73 -6.94
C ARG A 214 27.90 -37.07 -6.79
N SER A 215 27.02 -36.59 -7.69
CA SER A 215 25.59 -36.89 -7.61
C SER A 215 25.33 -38.36 -7.87
N GLU A 216 24.79 -39.10 -6.90
CA GLU A 216 24.33 -40.47 -7.05
C GLU A 216 22.91 -40.60 -7.59
N ASP A 217 22.23 -39.45 -7.86
CA ASP A 217 20.86 -39.44 -8.31
C ASP A 217 20.75 -39.84 -9.80
N ALA A 218 20.35 -41.11 -10.01
CA ALA A 218 20.14 -41.72 -11.32
C ALA A 218 19.08 -40.97 -12.19
N SER A 219 18.35 -39.99 -11.61
CA SER A 219 17.40 -39.17 -12.34
C SER A 219 18.06 -37.99 -13.03
N VAL A 220 19.24 -37.57 -12.57
CA VAL A 220 20.01 -36.41 -13.07
C VAL A 220 21.12 -36.83 -14.02
N VAL A 221 21.70 -38.01 -13.80
CA VAL A 221 22.80 -38.56 -14.61
C VAL A 221 22.26 -39.66 -15.53
N ILE A 222 22.29 -39.44 -16.83
CA ILE A 222 21.84 -40.42 -17.85
C ILE A 222 22.93 -41.46 -18.10
N ASP A 223 24.20 -41.06 -18.15
CA ASP A 223 25.33 -41.92 -18.40
C ASP A 223 26.60 -41.35 -17.77
N ARG A 224 27.42 -42.23 -17.22
CA ARG A 224 28.70 -41.90 -16.56
C ARG A 224 29.80 -42.74 -17.16
N THR A 225 30.75 -42.07 -17.79
CA THR A 225 32.00 -42.67 -18.28
C THR A 225 33.16 -42.00 -17.54
N ASP A 226 34.31 -42.66 -17.48
CA ASP A 226 35.51 -42.19 -16.73
C ASP A 226 35.98 -40.77 -17.08
N SER A 227 35.51 -40.20 -18.19
CA SER A 227 35.87 -38.86 -18.64
C SER A 227 34.71 -37.92 -18.92
N ASN A 228 33.44 -38.40 -18.92
CA ASN A 228 32.24 -37.59 -19.24
C ASN A 228 31.03 -38.03 -18.42
N VAL A 229 30.30 -37.04 -17.91
CA VAL A 229 28.98 -37.23 -17.27
C VAL A 229 27.94 -36.60 -18.18
N VAL A 230 26.98 -37.40 -18.65
CA VAL A 230 25.84 -36.93 -19.45
C VAL A 230 24.67 -36.66 -18.51
N ALA A 231 24.35 -35.39 -18.30
CA ALA A 231 23.23 -34.96 -17.48
C ALA A 231 21.89 -35.07 -18.25
N SER A 232 20.85 -35.41 -17.51
CA SER A 232 19.46 -35.40 -18.03
C SER A 232 19.00 -33.94 -18.25
N ALA A 233 18.40 -33.68 -19.39
CA ALA A 233 17.66 -32.43 -19.65
C ALA A 233 16.31 -32.40 -18.90
N ARG A 234 16.23 -32.98 -17.71
CA ARG A 234 15.01 -33.00 -16.91
C ARG A 234 14.66 -31.59 -16.49
N LEU A 235 13.42 -31.20 -16.68
CA LEU A 235 12.93 -29.90 -16.23
C LEU A 235 13.05 -29.85 -14.70
N VAL A 236 13.95 -29.02 -14.20
CA VAL A 236 14.02 -28.70 -12.78
C VAL A 236 12.94 -27.65 -12.53
N GLU A 237 11.97 -27.97 -11.68
CA GLU A 237 10.87 -27.03 -11.40
C GLU A 237 11.34 -25.81 -10.59
N TYR A 238 12.33 -25.97 -9.74
CA TYR A 238 12.92 -24.92 -8.90
C TYR A 238 14.29 -25.34 -8.36
N THR A 239 15.07 -24.33 -7.92
CA THR A 239 16.30 -24.52 -7.15
C THR A 239 15.98 -24.40 -5.66
N GLU A 240 16.59 -25.18 -4.80
CA GLU A 240 16.49 -25.12 -3.34
C GLU A 240 17.87 -25.04 -2.72
N ILE A 241 18.07 -24.12 -1.77
CA ILE A 241 19.31 -24.02 -1.00
C ILE A 241 19.14 -24.87 0.27
N THR A 242 20.06 -25.81 0.48
CA THR A 242 20.09 -26.72 1.63
C THR A 242 21.42 -26.60 2.35
N GLU A 243 21.51 -27.12 3.60
CA GLU A 243 22.77 -27.16 4.32
C GLU A 243 23.87 -27.95 3.57
N GLU A 244 23.49 -28.89 2.73
CA GLU A 244 24.41 -29.75 1.97
C GLU A 244 24.99 -29.02 0.73
N ASN A 245 24.24 -28.09 0.13
CA ASN A 245 24.65 -27.44 -1.11
C ASN A 245 24.99 -25.94 -0.96
N VAL A 246 24.78 -25.34 0.21
CA VAL A 246 25.03 -23.91 0.45
C VAL A 246 26.47 -23.52 0.16
N ASP A 247 27.45 -24.39 0.47
CA ASP A 247 28.86 -24.14 0.21
C ASP A 247 29.22 -24.16 -1.28
N SER A 248 28.36 -24.70 -2.14
CA SER A 248 28.54 -24.68 -3.61
C SER A 248 28.12 -23.34 -4.23
N PHE A 249 27.31 -22.54 -3.50
CA PHE A 249 26.87 -21.24 -3.96
C PHE A 249 28.02 -20.23 -3.88
N HIS A 250 28.39 -19.71 -5.00
CA HIS A 250 29.45 -18.72 -5.11
C HIS A 250 29.04 -17.55 -5.98
N VAL A 251 29.73 -16.48 -5.72
CA VAL A 251 29.51 -15.15 -6.33
C VAL A 251 30.31 -15.08 -7.63
N HIS A 252 29.71 -14.64 -8.72
CA HIS A 252 30.40 -14.35 -9.97
C HIS A 252 30.60 -12.85 -10.16
N GLY A 253 31.84 -12.40 -10.28
CA GLY A 253 32.21 -11.01 -10.46
C GLY A 253 32.58 -10.31 -9.15
N GLU A 254 32.66 -8.98 -9.22
CA GLU A 254 33.01 -8.13 -8.08
C GLU A 254 31.74 -7.87 -7.23
N PRO A 255 31.75 -8.15 -5.91
CA PRO A 255 30.57 -7.93 -5.04
C PRO A 255 30.06 -6.49 -5.09
N ASP A 256 30.95 -5.52 -5.30
CA ASP A 256 30.62 -4.10 -5.41
C ASP A 256 29.71 -3.76 -6.60
N GLN A 257 29.67 -4.63 -7.61
CA GLN A 257 28.85 -4.41 -8.82
C GLN A 257 27.43 -4.96 -8.73
N TYR A 258 27.11 -5.65 -7.64
CA TYR A 258 25.79 -6.26 -7.51
C TYR A 258 24.67 -5.23 -7.39
N PRO A 259 23.55 -5.47 -8.10
CA PRO A 259 22.49 -4.49 -8.22
C PRO A 259 21.64 -4.39 -6.96
N LEU A 260 21.21 -3.16 -6.70
CA LEU A 260 20.20 -2.80 -5.70
C LEU A 260 19.18 -1.86 -6.36
N SER A 261 17.94 -1.88 -5.89
CA SER A 261 16.92 -0.93 -6.34
C SER A 261 17.04 0.40 -5.60
N ALA A 262 17.40 0.37 -4.32
CA ALA A 262 17.53 1.54 -3.48
C ALA A 262 18.43 1.25 -2.27
N VAL A 263 18.87 2.30 -1.59
CA VAL A 263 19.55 2.22 -0.28
C VAL A 263 18.86 3.21 0.68
N ILE A 264 18.31 2.72 1.78
CA ILE A 264 17.88 3.60 2.87
C ILE A 264 19.14 4.13 3.56
N VAL A 265 19.20 5.44 3.74
CA VAL A 265 20.37 6.11 4.33
C VAL A 265 19.94 6.78 5.62
N ILE A 266 20.46 6.31 6.74
CA ILE A 266 20.16 6.82 8.08
C ILE A 266 21.36 7.66 8.52
N PRO A 267 21.28 9.01 8.43
CA PRO A 267 22.36 9.88 8.85
C PRO A 267 22.58 9.81 10.36
N ASN A 268 23.84 9.94 10.80
CA ASN A 268 24.17 9.94 12.21
C ASN A 268 23.59 11.17 12.96
N ASP A 269 23.52 12.32 12.26
CA ASP A 269 23.00 13.59 12.76
C ASP A 269 22.54 14.50 11.61
N ASP A 270 21.95 15.65 11.93
CA ASP A 270 21.46 16.63 10.94
C ASP A 270 22.61 17.22 10.10
N LYS A 271 23.82 17.33 10.66
CA LYS A 271 25.01 17.80 9.94
C LYS A 271 25.42 16.78 8.87
N SER A 272 25.45 15.50 9.23
CA SER A 272 25.73 14.40 8.30
C SER A 272 24.70 14.35 7.19
N ALA A 273 23.41 14.50 7.51
CA ALA A 273 22.34 14.60 6.54
C ALA A 273 22.55 15.76 5.55
N ALA A 274 22.94 16.94 6.05
CA ALA A 274 23.18 18.11 5.22
C ALA A 274 24.41 17.90 4.29
N ILE A 275 25.49 17.31 4.81
CA ILE A 275 26.69 16.99 4.03
C ILE A 275 26.37 16.00 2.93
N LEU A 276 25.65 14.91 3.25
CA LEU A 276 25.26 13.90 2.27
C LEU A 276 24.40 14.51 1.17
N ARG A 277 23.35 15.27 1.53
CA ARG A 277 22.52 15.97 0.54
C ARG A 277 23.34 16.88 -0.37
N GLY A 278 24.29 17.63 0.20
CA GLY A 278 25.19 18.49 -0.59
C GLY A 278 26.03 17.70 -1.58
N ARG A 279 26.62 16.58 -1.15
CA ARG A 279 27.45 15.72 -2.02
C ARG A 279 26.70 15.14 -3.21
N TYR A 280 25.42 14.76 -3.04
CA TYR A 280 24.60 14.14 -4.08
C TYR A 280 23.78 15.14 -4.92
N GLN A 281 23.86 16.45 -4.62
CA GLN A 281 23.26 17.50 -5.44
C GLN A 281 24.03 17.76 -6.75
N GLU A 282 25.30 17.39 -6.82
CA GLU A 282 26.11 17.59 -8.01
C GLU A 282 25.54 16.79 -9.20
N SER A 283 25.35 17.47 -10.33
CA SER A 283 24.68 16.91 -11.52
C SER A 283 25.49 15.82 -12.24
N GLU A 284 26.78 15.72 -11.98
CA GLU A 284 27.68 14.75 -12.61
C GLU A 284 27.69 13.37 -11.94
N ARG A 285 27.07 13.23 -10.76
CA ARG A 285 26.99 11.93 -10.09
C ARG A 285 25.93 11.03 -10.73
N LEU A 286 26.24 9.74 -10.80
CA LEU A 286 25.32 8.70 -11.30
C LEU A 286 24.15 8.42 -10.34
N HIS A 287 24.32 8.76 -9.06
CA HIS A 287 23.36 8.51 -8.01
C HIS A 287 22.65 9.79 -7.58
N GLN A 288 21.43 9.66 -7.08
CA GLN A 288 20.66 10.71 -6.44
C GLN A 288 20.34 10.33 -5.00
N LEU A 289 20.29 11.33 -4.13
CA LEU A 289 19.86 11.19 -2.75
C LEU A 289 18.58 12.04 -2.56
N VAL A 290 17.47 11.39 -2.25
CA VAL A 290 16.19 12.05 -2.13
C VAL A 290 15.70 12.03 -0.69
N VAL A 291 14.87 13.00 -0.31
CA VAL A 291 14.09 13.02 0.92
C VAL A 291 12.70 12.48 0.57
N PRO A 292 12.36 11.25 0.98
CA PRO A 292 11.12 10.61 0.53
C PRO A 292 9.87 11.42 0.84
N GLY A 293 9.80 12.07 2.02
CA GLY A 293 8.68 12.94 2.40
C GLY A 293 8.42 14.03 1.37
N THR A 294 9.46 14.72 0.88
CA THR A 294 9.28 15.78 -0.13
C THR A 294 8.81 15.26 -1.49
N VAL A 295 9.17 14.02 -1.84
CA VAL A 295 8.72 13.39 -3.09
C VAL A 295 7.23 13.02 -2.99
N ILE A 296 6.82 12.44 -1.86
CA ILE A 296 5.41 12.10 -1.61
C ILE A 296 4.54 13.36 -1.48
N ASP A 297 5.04 14.43 -0.83
CA ASP A 297 4.35 15.73 -0.79
C ASP A 297 4.07 16.26 -2.20
N GLY A 298 5.04 16.14 -3.11
CA GLY A 298 4.89 16.51 -4.51
C GLY A 298 3.81 15.68 -5.24
N LEU A 299 3.74 14.39 -4.99
CA LEU A 299 2.69 13.50 -5.49
C LEU A 299 1.33 13.92 -4.95
N LEU A 300 1.21 14.10 -3.63
CA LEU A 300 -0.02 14.49 -2.96
C LEU A 300 -0.52 15.87 -3.42
N ALA A 301 0.37 16.84 -3.63
CA ALA A 301 0.00 18.14 -4.16
C ALA A 301 -0.73 18.05 -5.52
N ASN A 302 -0.34 17.09 -6.37
CA ASN A 302 -1.04 16.83 -7.63
C ASN A 302 -2.41 16.16 -7.40
N ILE A 303 -2.50 15.23 -6.46
CA ILE A 303 -3.76 14.57 -6.06
C ILE A 303 -4.73 15.61 -5.49
N PHE A 304 -4.28 16.53 -4.61
CA PHE A 304 -5.10 17.60 -4.05
C PHE A 304 -5.58 18.60 -5.10
N ARG A 305 -4.81 18.82 -6.16
CA ARG A 305 -5.28 19.65 -7.29
C ARG A 305 -6.50 19.03 -7.99
N ILE A 306 -6.47 17.70 -8.18
CA ILE A 306 -7.61 16.96 -8.74
C ILE A 306 -8.78 16.96 -7.76
N LYS A 307 -8.52 16.78 -6.44
CA LYS A 307 -9.53 16.89 -5.39
C LYS A 307 -10.26 18.22 -5.43
N ASN A 308 -9.55 19.35 -5.53
CA ASN A 308 -10.16 20.67 -5.60
C ASN A 308 -11.12 20.83 -6.80
N LEU A 309 -10.83 20.18 -7.93
CA LEU A 309 -11.76 20.14 -9.09
C LEU A 309 -13.00 19.30 -8.77
N LEU A 310 -12.83 18.14 -8.10
CA LEU A 310 -13.95 17.30 -7.66
C LEU A 310 -14.83 18.04 -6.65
N ASP A 311 -14.25 18.75 -5.69
CA ASP A 311 -14.96 19.56 -4.70
C ASP A 311 -15.80 20.65 -5.36
N ALA A 312 -15.28 21.30 -6.40
CA ALA A 312 -16.04 22.28 -7.18
C ALA A 312 -17.26 21.64 -7.87
N VAL A 313 -17.10 20.45 -8.45
CA VAL A 313 -18.22 19.69 -9.05
C VAL A 313 -19.25 19.30 -7.99
N ILE A 314 -18.80 18.78 -6.85
CA ILE A 314 -19.67 18.40 -5.72
C ILE A 314 -20.45 19.62 -5.23
N PHE A 315 -19.80 20.79 -5.13
CA PHE A 315 -20.45 22.03 -4.72
C PHE A 315 -21.57 22.44 -5.70
N ILE A 316 -21.32 22.35 -7.02
CA ILE A 316 -22.33 22.62 -8.05
C ILE A 316 -23.53 21.66 -7.92
N VAL A 317 -23.25 20.36 -7.72
CA VAL A 317 -24.28 19.34 -7.52
C VAL A 317 -25.07 19.60 -6.24
N ALA A 318 -24.40 20.00 -5.15
CA ALA A 318 -25.07 20.38 -3.90
C ALA A 318 -26.03 21.56 -4.08
N ILE A 319 -25.62 22.59 -4.81
CA ILE A 319 -26.49 23.73 -5.16
C ILE A 319 -27.70 23.26 -5.99
N ALA A 320 -27.47 22.49 -7.05
CA ALA A 320 -28.52 21.97 -7.91
C ALA A 320 -29.56 21.16 -7.11
N THR A 321 -29.08 20.36 -6.18
CA THR A 321 -29.97 19.55 -5.32
C THR A 321 -30.69 20.38 -4.28
N ALA A 322 -30.05 21.40 -3.70
CA ALA A 322 -30.73 22.34 -2.80
C ALA A 322 -31.87 23.07 -3.52
N LEU A 323 -31.69 23.47 -4.78
CA LEU A 323 -32.72 24.04 -5.62
C LEU A 323 -33.84 23.02 -5.90
N ALA A 324 -33.51 21.78 -6.25
CA ALA A 324 -34.50 20.74 -6.47
C ALA A 324 -35.30 20.42 -5.20
N LEU A 325 -34.68 20.33 -4.03
CA LEU A 325 -35.34 20.16 -2.74
C LEU A 325 -36.28 21.35 -2.45
N THR A 326 -35.82 22.58 -2.69
CA THR A 326 -36.62 23.79 -2.54
C THR A 326 -37.87 23.73 -3.42
N LEU A 327 -37.73 23.29 -4.68
CA LEU A 327 -38.86 23.12 -5.60
C LEU A 327 -39.84 22.04 -5.08
N VAL A 328 -39.35 20.91 -4.62
CA VAL A 328 -40.18 19.83 -4.04
C VAL A 328 -40.93 20.32 -2.81
N PHE A 329 -40.27 21.06 -1.91
CA PHE A 329 -40.94 21.65 -0.75
C PHE A 329 -42.00 22.69 -1.16
N THR A 330 -41.67 23.54 -2.12
CA THR A 330 -42.63 24.56 -2.63
C THR A 330 -43.86 23.91 -3.26
N LEU A 331 -43.65 22.86 -4.06
CA LEU A 331 -44.74 22.10 -4.64
C LEU A 331 -45.58 21.41 -3.55
N SER A 332 -44.94 20.80 -2.54
CA SER A 332 -45.60 20.23 -1.39
C SER A 332 -46.45 21.22 -0.64
N ILE A 333 -45.97 22.42 -0.40
CA ILE A 333 -46.75 23.48 0.25
C ILE A 333 -47.98 23.88 -0.62
N ARG A 334 -47.80 24.00 -1.92
CA ARG A 334 -48.90 24.29 -2.85
C ARG A 334 -49.98 23.18 -2.82
N LEU A 335 -49.61 21.94 -2.84
CA LEU A 335 -50.56 20.81 -2.78
C LEU A 335 -51.34 20.77 -1.46
N ARG A 336 -50.74 21.26 -0.37
CA ARG A 336 -51.33 21.29 0.99
C ARG A 336 -52.08 22.58 1.34
N GLN A 337 -52.27 23.50 0.36
CA GLN A 337 -52.93 24.78 0.65
C GLN A 337 -54.31 24.63 1.29
N ARG A 338 -55.08 23.60 0.93
CA ARG A 338 -56.40 23.33 1.54
C ARG A 338 -56.30 22.90 3.02
N GLU A 339 -55.28 22.14 3.36
CA GLU A 339 -55.00 21.74 4.76
C GLU A 339 -54.62 22.95 5.60
N PHE A 340 -53.72 23.82 5.05
CA PHE A 340 -53.31 25.05 5.71
C PHE A 340 -54.47 26.02 5.90
N GLN A 341 -55.37 26.13 4.91
CA GLN A 341 -56.61 26.94 5.06
C GLN A 341 -57.52 26.40 6.16
N THR A 342 -57.61 25.08 6.33
CA THR A 342 -58.40 24.49 7.42
C THR A 342 -57.77 24.84 8.78
N VAL A 343 -56.44 24.69 8.94
CA VAL A 343 -55.71 25.11 10.14
C VAL A 343 -55.95 26.58 10.45
N PHE A 344 -55.97 27.42 9.43
CA PHE A 344 -56.20 28.86 9.59
C PHE A 344 -57.64 29.16 10.04
N ARG A 345 -58.66 28.42 9.50
CA ARG A 345 -60.09 28.58 9.86
C ARG A 345 -60.38 28.12 11.30
N ILE A 346 -59.63 27.18 11.88
CA ILE A 346 -59.74 26.76 13.27
C ILE A 346 -58.89 27.62 14.23
N GLY A 347 -58.35 28.79 13.75
CA GLY A 347 -57.64 29.72 14.62
C GLY A 347 -56.10 29.59 14.62
N GLY A 348 -55.52 28.76 13.77
CA GLY A 348 -54.05 28.61 13.66
C GLY A 348 -53.43 29.87 13.04
N SER A 349 -52.28 30.31 13.62
CA SER A 349 -51.53 31.46 13.11
C SER A 349 -50.63 31.06 11.94
N ARG A 350 -50.25 32.05 11.13
CA ARG A 350 -49.21 31.85 10.07
C ARG A 350 -47.89 31.31 10.66
N LEU A 351 -47.54 31.73 11.86
CA LEU A 351 -46.38 31.24 12.60
C LEU A 351 -46.46 29.76 12.90
N THR A 352 -47.67 29.24 13.15
CA THR A 352 -47.89 27.77 13.41
C THR A 352 -47.56 26.97 12.15
N ILE A 353 -47.96 27.44 10.96
CA ILE A 353 -47.65 26.78 9.69
C ILE A 353 -46.14 26.81 9.42
N VAL A 354 -45.47 27.94 9.62
CA VAL A 354 -43.99 28.04 9.47
C VAL A 354 -43.29 27.09 10.45
N ARG A 355 -43.69 27.06 11.71
CA ARG A 355 -43.13 26.15 12.71
C ARG A 355 -43.27 24.68 12.31
N LEU A 356 -44.39 24.28 11.75
CA LEU A 356 -44.65 22.95 11.26
C LEU A 356 -43.75 22.56 10.10
N LEU A 357 -43.54 23.43 9.12
CA LEU A 357 -42.64 23.23 8.00
C LEU A 357 -41.18 23.16 8.45
N VAL A 358 -40.73 24.05 9.32
CA VAL A 358 -39.37 24.04 9.89
C VAL A 358 -39.13 22.75 10.68
N SER A 359 -40.14 22.28 11.46
CA SER A 359 -40.03 21.01 12.20
C SER A 359 -39.94 19.80 11.25
N GLU A 360 -40.64 19.80 10.11
CA GLU A 360 -40.56 18.74 9.09
C GLU A 360 -39.17 18.69 8.48
N ILE A 361 -38.60 19.86 8.08
CA ILE A 361 -37.25 19.97 7.56
C ILE A 361 -36.23 19.52 8.60
N ALA A 362 -36.36 19.96 9.85
CA ALA A 362 -35.46 19.60 10.93
C ALA A 362 -35.43 18.08 11.20
N ILE A 363 -36.58 17.40 11.14
CA ILE A 363 -36.67 15.94 11.29
C ILE A 363 -35.93 15.25 10.12
N ILE A 364 -36.15 15.67 8.89
CA ILE A 364 -35.49 15.10 7.71
C ILE A 364 -33.96 15.31 7.80
N MET A 365 -33.52 16.50 8.14
CA MET A 365 -32.09 16.81 8.31
C MET A 365 -31.45 15.99 9.43
N ALA A 366 -32.13 15.86 10.59
CA ALA A 366 -31.64 15.04 11.70
C ALA A 366 -31.55 13.56 11.32
N ALA A 367 -32.55 13.00 10.63
CA ALA A 367 -32.53 11.63 10.17
C ALA A 367 -31.41 11.41 9.13
N SER A 368 -31.21 12.34 8.20
CA SER A 368 -30.11 12.30 7.22
C SER A 368 -28.76 12.39 7.90
N ALA A 369 -28.58 13.24 8.91
CA ALA A 369 -27.35 13.38 9.67
C ALA A 369 -27.00 12.11 10.43
N VAL A 370 -27.99 11.43 11.05
CA VAL A 370 -27.80 10.15 11.73
C VAL A 370 -27.37 9.06 10.73
N LEU A 371 -28.05 8.96 9.59
CA LEU A 371 -27.68 7.98 8.55
C LEU A 371 -26.30 8.26 7.98
N CYS A 372 -25.96 9.51 7.70
CA CYS A 372 -24.64 9.91 7.23
C CYS A 372 -23.57 9.59 8.28
N GLY A 373 -23.81 9.93 9.55
CA GLY A 373 -22.88 9.65 10.64
C GLY A 373 -22.64 8.15 10.84
N THR A 374 -23.68 7.31 10.81
CA THR A 374 -23.52 5.85 10.93
C THR A 374 -22.78 5.25 9.74
N ALA A 375 -23.02 5.76 8.53
CA ALA A 375 -22.32 5.31 7.35
C ALA A 375 -20.84 5.74 7.37
N LEU A 376 -20.53 6.97 7.81
CA LEU A 376 -19.16 7.44 7.98
C LEU A 376 -18.38 6.65 9.02
N LEU A 377 -19.00 6.31 10.16
CA LEU A 377 -18.38 5.44 11.17
C LEU A 377 -18.10 4.04 10.62
N ALA A 378 -18.97 3.51 9.76
CA ALA A 378 -18.70 2.25 9.09
C ALA A 378 -17.54 2.37 8.09
N VAL A 379 -17.49 3.44 7.30
CA VAL A 379 -16.38 3.71 6.39
C VAL A 379 -15.08 3.89 7.15
N ASP A 380 -15.06 4.65 8.23
CA ASP A 380 -13.89 4.87 9.09
C ASP A 380 -13.36 3.56 9.66
N HIS A 381 -14.24 2.70 10.17
CA HIS A 381 -13.88 1.38 10.69
C HIS A 381 -13.24 0.46 9.63
N TYR A 382 -13.66 0.58 8.38
CA TYR A 382 -13.13 -0.19 7.26
C TYR A 382 -12.18 0.60 6.36
N SER A 383 -11.86 1.86 6.68
CA SER A 383 -11.07 2.77 5.83
C SER A 383 -9.69 2.22 5.55
N SER A 384 -9.00 1.71 6.55
CA SER A 384 -7.67 1.11 6.41
C SER A 384 -7.68 -0.12 5.49
N ASP A 385 -8.72 -0.95 5.55
CA ASP A 385 -8.85 -2.12 4.66
C ASP A 385 -9.26 -1.71 3.24
N LEU A 386 -10.10 -0.69 3.10
CA LEU A 386 -10.51 -0.14 1.80
C LEU A 386 -9.36 0.57 1.09
N VAL A 387 -8.59 1.38 1.79
CA VAL A 387 -7.40 2.06 1.25
C VAL A 387 -6.39 1.03 0.78
N ARG A 388 -6.15 -0.03 1.55
CA ARG A 388 -5.27 -1.13 1.15
C ARG A 388 -5.75 -1.86 -0.10
N MET A 389 -7.05 -2.17 -0.21
CA MET A 389 -7.60 -2.78 -1.42
C MET A 389 -7.40 -1.92 -2.67
N LEU A 390 -7.37 -0.60 -2.52
CA LEU A 390 -7.26 0.35 -3.63
C LEU A 390 -5.81 0.65 -4.02
N PHE A 391 -4.89 0.70 -3.04
CA PHE A 391 -3.50 1.11 -3.26
C PHE A 391 -2.49 -0.05 -3.19
N ILE A 392 -2.87 -1.20 -2.63
CA ILE A 392 -2.00 -2.36 -2.46
C ILE A 392 -2.66 -3.53 -3.20
N ARG A 393 -2.45 -3.55 -4.49
CA ARG A 393 -2.92 -4.61 -5.38
C ARG A 393 -1.87 -5.67 -5.57
#